data_1c2c2ae7802af207d525f33eb08e4fd4
#
_entry.id   1c2c2ae7802af207d525f33eb08e4fd4
#
_cell.length_a   1.000
_cell.length_b   1.000
_cell.length_c   1.000
_cell.angle_alpha   90.00
_cell.angle_beta   90.00
_cell.angle_gamma   90.00
#
_symmetry.space_group_name_H-M   'P 1'
#
loop_
_entity.id
_entity.type
_entity.pdbx_description
1 polymer ?
#
loop_
_entity_poly.entity_id
_entity_poly.type
_entity_poly.pdbx_seq_one_letter_code
_entity_poly.pdbx_strand_id
1 'polypeptide(L)'
;MYRVGKEEVEAVSRVVASGSYFKTNNVYNETEQAENDLKKLFDVKRTLVMTSGMAALVSGMTALGIGPGDQVIVPAYTYIATAMAVVSVGAIPVIAEVDETLTIDPEDVEKKITPATKAIVPVHILGFPCNMDAICSIAKKHHLKIVEDACQADGARYHGKRLGSIGDAGALSFNVYKLISTGEGGALLTNDEALYQRALIYHDSNAVAFFGNQMEGIKEELFCGAEYRTNEIQAAMLREQLKKMDDIIKSIRGIKEKIMEALKDDFKFVPSNDITGDLATTIAFSFDSEEEARSFAEKNKETCSLPIDTGKHVYKHWTPIMKKRGAYHPLMDPFKMEANKNIVPDYQEDMCPKTLDLLSKTVYIGTYDMTEEQVAEFVENCREAKK
;
A
#
# COMPACT_ATOMS: atom_id res chain seq x y z
N MET A 1 0.11 -15.23 -8.96
CA MET A 1 0.36 -14.50 -7.71
C MET A 1 -0.44 -15.14 -6.56
N TYR A 2 -1.66 -14.73 -6.26
CA TYR A 2 -2.47 -15.47 -5.28
C TYR A 2 -2.90 -16.84 -5.81
N ARG A 3 -3.05 -17.80 -4.90
CA ARG A 3 -3.37 -19.20 -5.23
C ARG A 3 -4.76 -19.55 -4.69
N VAL A 4 -5.74 -19.69 -5.57
CA VAL A 4 -7.10 -20.14 -5.23
C VAL A 4 -7.17 -21.66 -5.41
N GLY A 5 -7.71 -22.34 -4.41
CA GLY A 5 -7.87 -23.79 -4.39
C GLY A 5 -9.24 -24.22 -3.84
N LYS A 6 -9.28 -25.48 -3.47
CA LYS A 6 -10.48 -26.10 -2.91
C LYS A 6 -10.89 -25.46 -1.58
N GLU A 7 -9.91 -25.00 -0.81
CA GLU A 7 -10.10 -24.41 0.51
C GLU A 7 -10.94 -23.12 0.45
N GLU A 8 -10.65 -22.23 -0.49
CA GLU A 8 -11.44 -21.02 -0.70
C GLU A 8 -12.85 -21.33 -1.17
N VAL A 9 -12.99 -22.29 -2.10
CA VAL A 9 -14.31 -22.72 -2.60
C VAL A 9 -15.16 -23.29 -1.46
N GLU A 10 -14.60 -24.15 -0.61
CA GLU A 10 -15.30 -24.74 0.53
C GLU A 10 -15.66 -23.70 1.59
N ALA A 11 -14.73 -22.76 1.91
CA ALA A 11 -14.96 -21.71 2.87
C ALA A 11 -16.10 -20.77 2.42
N VAL A 12 -16.06 -20.31 1.18
CA VAL A 12 -17.10 -19.45 0.58
C VAL A 12 -18.45 -20.20 0.51
N SER A 13 -18.46 -21.46 0.05
CA SER A 13 -19.67 -22.27 -0.06
C SER A 13 -20.35 -22.48 1.31
N ARG A 14 -19.57 -22.69 2.37
CA ARG A 14 -20.08 -22.82 3.74
C ARG A 14 -20.81 -21.56 4.18
N VAL A 15 -20.21 -20.38 3.94
CA VAL A 15 -20.85 -19.10 4.30
C VAL A 15 -22.09 -18.85 3.46
N VAL A 16 -22.03 -19.10 2.15
CA VAL A 16 -23.19 -18.93 1.25
C VAL A 16 -24.36 -19.84 1.66
N ALA A 17 -24.08 -21.08 2.01
CA ALA A 17 -25.08 -22.04 2.45
C ALA A 17 -25.75 -21.66 3.78
N SER A 18 -25.08 -20.89 4.65
CA SER A 18 -25.62 -20.43 5.93
C SER A 18 -26.68 -19.31 5.78
N GLY A 19 -26.64 -18.55 4.68
CA GLY A 19 -27.44 -17.34 4.51
C GLY A 19 -27.05 -16.18 5.42
N SER A 20 -25.95 -16.30 6.20
CA SER A 20 -25.49 -15.30 7.18
C SER A 20 -24.23 -14.60 6.66
N TYR A 21 -24.39 -13.40 6.10
CA TYR A 21 -23.32 -12.68 5.37
C TYR A 21 -22.82 -11.43 6.09
N PHE A 22 -23.54 -10.97 7.10
CA PHE A 22 -23.22 -9.73 7.78
C PHE A 22 -22.14 -9.96 8.86
N LYS A 23 -21.23 -9.00 9.02
CA LYS A 23 -20.10 -9.06 9.95
C LYS A 23 -20.49 -9.39 11.40
N THR A 24 -21.65 -8.92 11.86
CA THR A 24 -22.12 -9.11 13.23
C THR A 24 -23.33 -10.07 13.28
N ASN A 25 -23.49 -10.76 14.40
CA ASN A 25 -24.57 -11.73 14.62
C ASN A 25 -24.64 -12.85 13.57
N ASN A 26 -23.50 -13.33 13.12
CA ASN A 26 -23.41 -14.40 12.16
C ASN A 26 -23.01 -15.74 12.82
N VAL A 27 -23.12 -16.82 12.05
CA VAL A 27 -22.87 -18.18 12.53
C VAL A 27 -21.38 -18.49 12.62
N TYR A 28 -20.57 -17.92 11.70
CA TYR A 28 -19.18 -18.32 11.52
C TYR A 28 -18.18 -17.30 12.02
N ASN A 29 -18.56 -16.01 12.15
CA ASN A 29 -17.68 -14.93 12.56
C ASN A 29 -16.39 -14.85 11.71
N GLU A 30 -16.50 -15.05 10.40
CA GLU A 30 -15.34 -15.10 9.50
C GLU A 30 -14.56 -13.76 9.51
N THR A 31 -15.27 -12.63 9.56
CA THR A 31 -14.63 -11.30 9.62
C THR A 31 -13.84 -11.12 10.91
N GLU A 32 -14.42 -11.45 12.07
CA GLU A 32 -13.71 -11.38 13.36
C GLU A 32 -12.50 -12.32 13.40
N GLN A 33 -12.65 -13.52 12.84
CA GLN A 33 -11.56 -14.47 12.76
C GLN A 33 -10.45 -14.00 11.80
N ALA A 34 -10.80 -13.39 10.65
CA ALA A 34 -9.83 -12.81 9.73
C ALA A 34 -9.06 -11.65 10.40
N GLU A 35 -9.76 -10.79 11.15
CA GLU A 35 -9.13 -9.73 11.96
C GLU A 35 -8.18 -10.34 13.02
N ASN A 36 -8.55 -11.41 13.69
CA ASN A 36 -7.67 -12.09 14.64
C ASN A 36 -6.49 -12.81 13.99
N ASP A 37 -6.67 -13.38 12.79
CA ASP A 37 -5.59 -13.99 12.01
C ASP A 37 -4.56 -12.91 11.57
N LEU A 38 -5.04 -11.76 11.08
CA LEU A 38 -4.20 -10.61 10.74
C LEU A 38 -3.44 -10.06 11.97
N LYS A 39 -4.11 -9.92 13.13
CA LYS A 39 -3.44 -9.50 14.37
C LYS A 39 -2.24 -10.36 14.71
N LYS A 40 -2.41 -11.68 14.64
CA LYS A 40 -1.32 -12.63 14.93
C LYS A 40 -0.21 -12.55 13.89
N LEU A 41 -0.59 -12.49 12.61
CA LEU A 41 0.34 -12.53 11.49
C LEU A 41 1.21 -11.27 11.40
N PHE A 42 0.63 -10.10 11.73
CA PHE A 42 1.32 -8.81 11.69
C PHE A 42 1.83 -8.33 13.05
N ASP A 43 1.59 -9.10 14.11
CA ASP A 43 1.98 -8.76 15.50
C ASP A 43 1.50 -7.36 15.91
N VAL A 44 0.22 -7.08 15.69
CA VAL A 44 -0.44 -5.81 16.06
C VAL A 44 -1.59 -6.05 17.03
N LYS A 45 -1.97 -5.00 17.78
CA LYS A 45 -3.05 -5.10 18.77
C LYS A 45 -4.44 -5.13 18.16
N ARG A 46 -4.64 -4.41 17.05
CA ARG A 46 -5.94 -4.22 16.43
C ARG A 46 -5.86 -4.24 14.92
N THR A 47 -6.88 -4.81 14.30
CA THR A 47 -7.09 -4.83 12.84
C THR A 47 -8.56 -4.62 12.52
N LEU A 48 -8.84 -4.02 11.37
CA LEU A 48 -10.18 -3.92 10.79
C LEU A 48 -10.14 -4.33 9.33
N VAL A 49 -10.86 -5.36 8.97
CA VAL A 49 -11.01 -5.76 7.56
C VAL A 49 -12.05 -4.85 6.89
N MET A 50 -11.69 -4.35 5.71
CA MET A 50 -12.44 -3.33 4.98
C MET A 50 -12.60 -3.68 3.50
N THR A 51 -13.39 -2.87 2.80
CA THR A 51 -13.70 -3.04 1.36
C THR A 51 -12.51 -2.81 0.43
N SER A 52 -11.48 -2.08 0.86
CA SER A 52 -10.29 -1.80 0.02
C SER A 52 -9.12 -1.23 0.83
N GLY A 53 -7.92 -1.24 0.24
CA GLY A 53 -6.76 -0.54 0.81
C GLY A 53 -6.97 0.97 0.91
N MET A 54 -7.67 1.59 -0.06
CA MET A 54 -8.03 3.01 0.04
C MET A 54 -8.96 3.28 1.24
N ALA A 55 -9.92 2.41 1.50
CA ALA A 55 -10.78 2.51 2.68
C ALA A 55 -9.96 2.45 3.98
N ALA A 56 -8.92 1.61 4.03
CA ALA A 56 -8.01 1.52 5.17
C ALA A 56 -7.19 2.81 5.35
N LEU A 57 -6.62 3.38 4.27
CA LEU A 57 -5.90 4.66 4.31
C LEU A 57 -6.80 5.79 4.79
N VAL A 58 -8.00 5.95 4.21
CA VAL A 58 -8.95 7.00 4.59
C VAL A 58 -9.39 6.84 6.04
N SER A 59 -9.71 5.62 6.48
CA SER A 59 -10.13 5.35 7.86
C SER A 59 -8.99 5.62 8.86
N GLY A 60 -7.76 5.24 8.52
CA GLY A 60 -6.58 5.50 9.34
C GLY A 60 -6.30 7.00 9.50
N MET A 61 -6.32 7.75 8.40
CA MET A 61 -6.13 9.20 8.41
C MET A 61 -7.25 9.92 9.19
N THR A 62 -8.52 9.55 8.96
CA THR A 62 -9.66 10.08 9.72
C THR A 62 -9.50 9.81 11.21
N ALA A 63 -9.13 8.58 11.59
CA ALA A 63 -8.93 8.18 12.97
C ALA A 63 -7.75 8.90 13.65
N LEU A 64 -6.76 9.35 12.89
CA LEU A 64 -5.65 10.20 13.34
C LEU A 64 -6.03 11.68 13.43
N GLY A 65 -7.26 12.05 13.03
CA GLY A 65 -7.73 13.43 13.03
C GLY A 65 -7.11 14.29 11.92
N ILE A 66 -6.68 13.67 10.83
CA ILE A 66 -6.14 14.37 9.65
C ILE A 66 -7.33 14.91 8.84
N GLY A 67 -7.26 16.19 8.43
CA GLY A 67 -8.36 16.85 7.73
C GLY A 67 -8.00 18.22 7.15
N PRO A 68 -9.01 19.10 6.94
CA PRO A 68 -8.78 20.45 6.42
C PRO A 68 -7.82 21.25 7.29
N GLY A 69 -6.82 21.89 6.69
CA GLY A 69 -5.74 22.61 7.37
C GLY A 69 -4.45 21.77 7.50
N ASP A 70 -4.50 20.48 7.19
CA ASP A 70 -3.35 19.59 7.30
C ASP A 70 -2.73 19.28 5.93
N GLN A 71 -1.41 19.11 5.92
CA GLN A 71 -0.64 18.54 4.82
C GLN A 71 -0.19 17.13 5.16
N VAL A 72 -0.19 16.24 4.16
CA VAL A 72 0.31 14.87 4.27
C VAL A 72 1.34 14.63 3.18
N ILE A 73 2.56 14.22 3.56
CA ILE A 73 3.64 13.95 2.62
C ILE A 73 3.46 12.54 2.03
N VAL A 74 3.45 12.45 0.69
CA VAL A 74 3.29 11.20 -0.07
C VAL A 74 4.39 11.10 -1.13
N PRO A 75 4.86 9.90 -1.53
CA PRO A 75 5.89 9.77 -2.57
C PRO A 75 5.35 10.11 -3.96
N ALA A 76 6.22 10.60 -4.82
CA ALA A 76 5.94 10.91 -6.24
C ALA A 76 5.71 9.65 -7.10
N TYR A 77 6.11 8.48 -6.60
CA TYR A 77 5.89 7.18 -7.21
C TYR A 77 5.08 6.28 -6.28
N THR A 78 3.79 6.22 -6.51
CA THR A 78 2.82 5.35 -5.84
C THR A 78 1.55 5.24 -6.68
N TYR A 79 0.69 4.27 -6.38
CA TYR A 79 -0.66 4.26 -6.93
C TYR A 79 -1.43 5.50 -6.46
N ILE A 80 -2.12 6.19 -7.37
CA ILE A 80 -2.83 7.46 -7.12
C ILE A 80 -3.73 7.43 -5.86
N ALA A 81 -4.22 6.26 -5.44
CA ALA A 81 -5.08 6.11 -4.28
C ALA A 81 -4.46 6.66 -2.99
N THR A 82 -3.13 6.60 -2.84
CA THR A 82 -2.42 7.18 -1.68
C THR A 82 -2.69 8.68 -1.56
N ALA A 83 -2.49 9.44 -2.65
CA ALA A 83 -2.74 10.88 -2.67
C ALA A 83 -4.25 11.21 -2.63
N MET A 84 -5.08 10.37 -3.28
CA MET A 84 -6.54 10.54 -3.23
C MET A 84 -7.12 10.30 -1.84
N ALA A 85 -6.55 9.40 -1.05
CA ALA A 85 -6.95 9.19 0.34
C ALA A 85 -6.74 10.44 1.19
N VAL A 86 -5.62 11.15 0.99
CA VAL A 86 -5.34 12.44 1.63
C VAL A 86 -6.41 13.48 1.27
N VAL A 87 -6.72 13.61 -0.03
CA VAL A 87 -7.76 14.55 -0.50
C VAL A 87 -9.14 14.14 0.04
N SER A 88 -9.43 12.84 0.14
CA SER A 88 -10.73 12.35 0.61
C SER A 88 -11.03 12.70 2.06
N VAL A 89 -10.01 12.90 2.90
CA VAL A 89 -10.17 13.38 4.28
C VAL A 89 -10.15 14.92 4.41
N GLY A 90 -10.05 15.63 3.29
CA GLY A 90 -10.01 17.09 3.28
C GLY A 90 -8.62 17.71 3.42
N ALA A 91 -7.58 16.91 3.56
CA ALA A 91 -6.19 17.34 3.68
C ALA A 91 -5.54 17.56 2.29
N ILE A 92 -4.33 18.12 2.29
CA ILE A 92 -3.57 18.45 1.07
C ILE A 92 -2.34 17.55 0.95
N PRO A 93 -2.18 16.78 -0.16
CA PRO A 93 -0.98 15.99 -0.39
C PRO A 93 0.22 16.88 -0.74
N VAL A 94 1.37 16.62 -0.12
CA VAL A 94 2.68 17.17 -0.46
C VAL A 94 3.49 16.06 -1.09
N ILE A 95 3.87 16.23 -2.37
CA ILE A 95 4.52 15.17 -3.13
C ILE A 95 6.03 15.26 -2.90
N ALA A 96 6.62 14.17 -2.40
CA ALA A 96 8.06 14.05 -2.16
C ALA A 96 8.73 13.16 -3.21
N GLU A 97 10.02 13.43 -3.48
CA GLU A 97 10.86 12.60 -4.32
C GLU A 97 10.93 11.15 -3.82
N VAL A 98 11.32 10.25 -4.69
CA VAL A 98 11.84 8.93 -4.31
C VAL A 98 13.36 8.89 -4.44
N ASP A 99 13.99 7.97 -3.71
CA ASP A 99 15.42 7.72 -3.81
C ASP A 99 15.72 6.52 -4.74
N GLU A 100 16.96 6.10 -4.77
CA GLU A 100 17.45 5.01 -5.60
C GLU A 100 16.77 3.66 -5.31
N THR A 101 16.10 3.52 -4.17
CA THR A 101 15.28 2.34 -3.81
C THR A 101 13.89 2.38 -4.41
N LEU A 102 13.54 3.44 -5.15
CA LEU A 102 12.20 3.77 -5.67
C LEU A 102 11.16 4.04 -4.57
N THR A 103 11.56 4.07 -3.29
CA THR A 103 10.68 4.43 -2.17
C THR A 103 10.87 5.90 -1.79
N ILE A 104 10.00 6.42 -0.94
CA ILE A 104 10.03 7.83 -0.55
C ILE A 104 11.42 8.22 -0.01
N ASP A 105 11.96 9.33 -0.50
CA ASP A 105 13.27 9.86 -0.09
C ASP A 105 13.15 10.58 1.28
N PRO A 106 13.77 10.04 2.35
CA PRO A 106 13.72 10.67 3.67
C PRO A 106 14.31 12.08 3.71
N GLU A 107 15.34 12.36 2.88
CA GLU A 107 15.93 13.69 2.83
C GLU A 107 14.98 14.72 2.21
N ASP A 108 14.22 14.34 1.21
CA ASP A 108 13.22 15.22 0.61
C ASP A 108 11.98 15.37 1.51
N VAL A 109 11.61 14.31 2.23
CA VAL A 109 10.57 14.40 3.28
C VAL A 109 10.92 15.48 4.30
N GLU A 110 12.15 15.45 4.85
CA GLU A 110 12.63 16.44 5.83
C GLU A 110 12.54 17.86 5.29
N LYS A 111 12.92 18.10 4.02
CA LYS A 111 12.88 19.41 3.36
C LYS A 111 11.46 19.93 3.13
N LYS A 112 10.48 19.04 2.98
CA LYS A 112 9.08 19.39 2.66
C LYS A 112 8.17 19.54 3.87
N ILE A 113 8.70 19.33 5.08
CA ILE A 113 7.94 19.57 6.31
C ILE A 113 7.65 21.05 6.50
N THR A 114 6.40 21.36 6.75
CA THR A 114 5.89 22.69 7.09
C THR A 114 5.14 22.66 8.41
N PRO A 115 4.76 23.81 8.98
CA PRO A 115 3.90 23.84 10.17
C PRO A 115 2.52 23.17 9.98
N ALA A 116 2.06 23.00 8.73
CA ALA A 116 0.82 22.33 8.40
C ALA A 116 0.99 20.81 8.20
N THR A 117 2.22 20.30 8.14
CA THR A 117 2.47 18.87 7.96
C THR A 117 2.00 18.09 9.18
N LYS A 118 1.12 17.11 8.96
CA LYS A 118 0.52 16.27 10.01
C LYS A 118 1.00 14.83 9.97
N ALA A 119 1.24 14.30 8.76
CA ALA A 119 1.64 12.92 8.59
C ALA A 119 2.55 12.71 7.37
N ILE A 120 3.23 11.56 7.39
CA ILE A 120 3.99 11.00 6.27
C ILE A 120 3.32 9.67 5.90
N VAL A 121 3.19 9.41 4.58
CA VAL A 121 2.71 8.13 4.07
C VAL A 121 3.86 7.45 3.32
N PRO A 122 4.70 6.65 3.99
CA PRO A 122 5.65 5.78 3.31
C PRO A 122 4.85 4.71 2.55
N VAL A 123 5.16 4.54 1.25
CA VAL A 123 4.55 3.53 0.39
C VAL A 123 5.59 2.48 0.06
N HIS A 124 5.30 1.24 0.42
CA HIS A 124 6.17 0.10 0.12
C HIS A 124 5.91 -0.40 -1.31
N ILE A 125 6.29 0.46 -2.27
CA ILE A 125 6.00 0.27 -3.70
C ILE A 125 6.66 -1.00 -4.24
N LEU A 126 5.96 -1.75 -5.11
CA LEU A 126 6.48 -2.98 -5.73
C LEU A 126 6.91 -4.06 -4.72
N GLY A 127 6.52 -3.95 -3.46
CA GLY A 127 6.96 -4.82 -2.39
C GLY A 127 8.31 -4.43 -1.77
N PHE A 128 8.89 -3.29 -2.15
CA PHE A 128 10.16 -2.78 -1.60
C PHE A 128 9.90 -2.00 -0.31
N PRO A 129 10.57 -2.36 0.80
CA PRO A 129 10.39 -1.64 2.06
C PRO A 129 10.99 -0.23 1.97
N CYS A 130 10.27 0.77 2.48
CA CYS A 130 10.84 2.09 2.74
C CYS A 130 11.91 2.03 3.83
N ASN A 131 12.79 3.04 3.88
CA ASN A 131 13.69 3.24 5.01
C ASN A 131 12.90 3.70 6.24
N MET A 132 12.28 2.74 6.92
CA MET A 132 11.41 3.03 8.05
C MET A 132 12.15 3.59 9.26
N ASP A 133 13.43 3.29 9.44
CA ASP A 133 14.23 3.86 10.52
C ASP A 133 14.40 5.37 10.34
N ALA A 134 14.72 5.83 9.13
CA ALA A 134 14.82 7.24 8.81
C ALA A 134 13.45 7.94 8.92
N ILE A 135 12.40 7.36 8.34
CA ILE A 135 11.05 7.93 8.39
C ILE A 135 10.53 8.03 9.83
N CYS A 136 10.71 7.00 10.66
CA CYS A 136 10.33 7.03 12.07
C CYS A 136 11.12 8.09 12.87
N SER A 137 12.41 8.26 12.55
CA SER A 137 13.25 9.29 13.18
C SER A 137 12.74 10.71 12.85
N ILE A 138 12.43 10.98 11.58
CA ILE A 138 11.87 12.24 11.10
C ILE A 138 10.51 12.52 11.76
N ALA A 139 9.61 11.54 11.72
CA ALA A 139 8.28 11.67 12.31
C ALA A 139 8.36 11.98 13.81
N LYS A 140 9.23 11.29 14.54
CA LYS A 140 9.46 11.54 15.97
C LYS A 140 9.99 12.94 16.23
N LYS A 141 10.98 13.39 15.46
CA LYS A 141 11.60 14.72 15.56
C LYS A 141 10.60 15.86 15.36
N HIS A 142 9.67 15.69 14.42
CA HIS A 142 8.69 16.72 14.03
C HIS A 142 7.28 16.46 14.59
N HIS A 143 7.11 15.46 15.46
CA HIS A 143 5.81 15.07 16.04
C HIS A 143 4.75 14.73 14.99
N LEU A 144 5.17 14.13 13.86
CA LEU A 144 4.30 13.72 12.77
C LEU A 144 3.76 12.29 12.98
N LYS A 145 2.64 12.00 12.34
CA LYS A 145 2.05 10.67 12.26
C LYS A 145 2.60 9.89 11.06
N ILE A 146 2.60 8.57 11.15
CA ILE A 146 2.98 7.68 10.04
C ILE A 146 1.78 6.81 9.69
N VAL A 147 1.34 6.88 8.42
CA VAL A 147 0.36 5.97 7.84
C VAL A 147 1.07 5.13 6.79
N GLU A 148 1.42 3.88 7.11
CA GLU A 148 2.08 3.01 6.14
C GLU A 148 1.09 2.56 5.05
N ASP A 149 1.40 2.84 3.81
CA ASP A 149 0.72 2.22 2.66
C ASP A 149 1.49 0.95 2.26
N ALA A 150 1.10 -0.17 2.86
CA ALA A 150 1.66 -1.49 2.59
C ALA A 150 0.82 -2.27 1.56
N CYS A 151 -0.10 -1.60 0.83
CA CYS A 151 -1.00 -2.24 -0.14
C CYS A 151 -0.31 -2.95 -1.31
N GLN A 152 0.99 -2.78 -1.50
CA GLN A 152 1.79 -3.52 -2.48
C GLN A 152 2.87 -4.39 -1.83
N ALA A 153 2.79 -4.56 -0.49
CA ALA A 153 3.79 -5.25 0.30
C ALA A 153 3.18 -6.15 1.38
N ASP A 154 1.97 -6.68 1.11
CA ASP A 154 1.23 -7.54 2.05
C ASP A 154 2.08 -8.74 2.46
N GLY A 155 2.59 -8.72 3.69
CA GLY A 155 3.42 -9.79 4.22
C GLY A 155 4.93 -9.58 4.12
N ALA A 156 5.40 -8.54 3.42
CA ALA A 156 6.81 -8.13 3.44
C ALA A 156 7.24 -7.66 4.84
N ARG A 157 8.54 -7.52 5.04
CA ARG A 157 9.14 -7.16 6.33
C ARG A 157 10.16 -6.04 6.15
N TYR A 158 10.42 -5.34 7.24
CA TYR A 158 11.56 -4.46 7.41
C TYR A 158 12.23 -4.77 8.75
N HIS A 159 13.49 -5.21 8.73
CA HIS A 159 14.23 -5.68 9.91
C HIS A 159 13.42 -6.67 10.77
N GLY A 160 12.76 -7.61 10.11
CA GLY A 160 11.95 -8.66 10.72
C GLY A 160 10.52 -8.28 11.10
N LYS A 161 10.15 -6.98 11.14
CA LYS A 161 8.78 -6.52 11.40
C LYS A 161 7.96 -6.50 10.11
N ARG A 162 6.71 -6.93 10.16
CA ARG A 162 5.79 -6.84 9.01
C ARG A 162 5.55 -5.39 8.63
N LEU A 163 5.58 -5.08 7.33
CA LEU A 163 5.20 -3.76 6.81
C LEU A 163 3.70 -3.52 7.04
N GLY A 164 3.36 -2.29 7.41
CA GLY A 164 2.04 -1.91 7.90
C GLY A 164 1.85 -2.03 9.41
N SER A 165 2.86 -2.54 10.15
CA SER A 165 2.81 -2.67 11.62
C SER A 165 3.77 -1.74 12.38
N ILE A 166 4.50 -0.88 11.66
CA ILE A 166 5.59 -0.06 12.22
C ILE A 166 5.09 1.35 12.58
N GLY A 167 4.25 1.95 11.73
CA GLY A 167 3.68 3.28 11.92
C GLY A 167 2.52 3.35 12.92
N ASP A 168 1.85 4.51 12.97
CA ASP A 168 0.64 4.69 13.78
C ASP A 168 -0.54 3.89 13.21
N ALA A 169 -0.66 3.87 11.89
CA ALA A 169 -1.65 3.09 11.13
C ALA A 169 -0.99 2.44 9.92
N GLY A 170 -1.42 1.24 9.55
CA GLY A 170 -1.00 0.56 8.33
C GLY A 170 -2.19 0.12 7.49
N ALA A 171 -2.07 0.22 6.17
CA ALA A 171 -3.09 -0.20 5.21
C ALA A 171 -2.59 -1.37 4.37
N LEU A 172 -3.43 -2.40 4.25
CA LEU A 172 -3.25 -3.55 3.37
C LEU A 172 -4.32 -3.55 2.28
N SER A 173 -4.05 -4.21 1.16
CA SER A 173 -5.00 -4.38 0.06
C SER A 173 -5.08 -5.83 -0.39
N PHE A 174 -6.29 -6.33 -0.53
CA PHE A 174 -6.56 -7.69 -1.02
C PHE A 174 -7.25 -7.66 -2.40
N ASN A 175 -6.96 -6.61 -3.18
CA ASN A 175 -7.42 -6.49 -4.56
C ASN A 175 -6.84 -7.61 -5.45
N VAL A 176 -7.47 -7.88 -6.58
CA VAL A 176 -7.08 -8.94 -7.53
C VAL A 176 -5.60 -8.92 -7.97
N TYR A 177 -4.92 -7.77 -7.88
CA TYR A 177 -3.50 -7.64 -8.28
C TYR A 177 -2.51 -7.91 -7.13
N LYS A 178 -2.97 -8.30 -5.95
CA LYS A 178 -2.12 -8.45 -4.75
C LYS A 178 -1.60 -9.87 -4.58
N LEU A 179 -0.64 -10.03 -3.67
CA LEU A 179 -0.04 -11.33 -3.35
C LEU A 179 -1.09 -12.35 -2.89
N ILE A 180 -2.02 -11.89 -2.06
CA ILE A 180 -3.22 -12.61 -1.63
C ILE A 180 -4.43 -11.76 -2.00
N SER A 181 -5.56 -12.39 -2.35
CA SER A 181 -6.69 -11.65 -2.88
C SER A 181 -8.04 -12.23 -2.48
N THR A 182 -8.99 -11.31 -2.30
CA THR A 182 -10.42 -11.61 -2.18
C THR A 182 -11.23 -10.98 -3.32
N GLY A 183 -10.55 -10.61 -4.44
CA GLY A 183 -11.11 -9.82 -5.54
C GLY A 183 -11.05 -8.34 -5.25
N GLU A 184 -11.70 -7.88 -4.21
CA GLU A 184 -11.59 -6.58 -3.57
C GLU A 184 -11.49 -6.78 -2.06
N GLY A 185 -10.77 -5.89 -1.36
CA GLY A 185 -10.61 -5.93 0.08
C GLY A 185 -9.42 -5.13 0.56
N GLY A 186 -9.34 -4.96 1.86
CA GLY A 186 -8.22 -4.31 2.54
C GLY A 186 -8.32 -4.49 4.04
N ALA A 187 -7.32 -4.00 4.76
CA ALA A 187 -7.34 -3.98 6.22
C ALA A 187 -6.57 -2.79 6.78
N LEU A 188 -7.06 -2.25 7.88
CA LEU A 188 -6.34 -1.31 8.73
C LEU A 188 -5.67 -2.07 9.87
N LEU A 189 -4.43 -1.74 10.14
CA LEU A 189 -3.61 -2.27 11.24
C LEU A 189 -3.22 -1.14 12.19
N THR A 190 -3.26 -1.37 13.51
CA THR A 190 -2.76 -0.38 14.49
C THR A 190 -2.44 -1.00 15.85
N ASN A 191 -1.56 -0.34 16.60
CA ASN A 191 -1.27 -0.65 17.99
C ASN A 191 -1.94 0.33 18.98
N ASP A 192 -2.66 1.34 18.46
CA ASP A 192 -3.35 2.37 19.24
C ASP A 192 -4.85 2.04 19.37
N GLU A 193 -5.30 1.85 20.60
CA GLU A 193 -6.70 1.52 20.90
C GLU A 193 -7.67 2.65 20.54
N ALA A 194 -7.32 3.90 20.78
CA ALA A 194 -8.16 5.05 20.47
C ALA A 194 -8.30 5.24 18.96
N LEU A 195 -7.19 5.06 18.20
CA LEU A 195 -7.21 5.06 16.75
C LEU A 195 -8.13 3.94 16.22
N TYR A 196 -7.99 2.72 16.76
CA TYR A 196 -8.85 1.60 16.38
C TYR A 196 -10.33 1.94 16.58
N GLN A 197 -10.70 2.49 17.75
CA GLN A 197 -12.08 2.83 18.05
C GLN A 197 -12.65 3.89 17.10
N ARG A 198 -11.89 4.95 16.82
CA ARG A 198 -12.29 5.97 15.84
C ARG A 198 -12.42 5.41 14.42
N ALA A 199 -11.47 4.55 14.01
CA ALA A 199 -11.55 3.87 12.71
C ALA A 199 -12.76 2.91 12.63
N LEU A 200 -13.07 2.19 13.72
CA LEU A 200 -14.25 1.33 13.82
C LEU A 200 -15.55 2.14 13.66
N ILE A 201 -15.68 3.25 14.37
CA ILE A 201 -16.84 4.17 14.27
C ILE A 201 -16.97 4.68 12.82
N TYR A 202 -15.87 5.12 12.22
CA TYR A 202 -15.89 5.69 10.88
C TYR A 202 -16.27 4.66 9.81
N HIS A 203 -15.63 3.49 9.80
CA HIS A 203 -15.80 2.49 8.72
C HIS A 203 -17.14 1.75 8.79
N ASP A 204 -17.85 1.83 9.90
CA ASP A 204 -19.06 1.04 10.19
C ASP A 204 -20.37 1.85 10.06
N SER A 205 -20.35 3.00 9.42
CA SER A 205 -21.51 3.91 9.33
C SER A 205 -22.20 4.13 10.69
N ASN A 206 -21.44 4.07 11.78
CA ASN A 206 -21.96 4.18 13.15
C ASN A 206 -22.84 2.98 13.59
N ALA A 207 -22.86 1.87 12.83
CA ALA A 207 -23.63 0.67 13.20
C ALA A 207 -23.12 0.05 14.51
N VAL A 208 -21.87 0.32 14.88
CA VAL A 208 -21.29 -0.02 16.18
C VAL A 208 -22.17 0.39 17.36
N ALA A 209 -22.96 1.45 17.23
CA ALA A 209 -23.91 1.92 18.25
C ALA A 209 -25.15 1.02 18.40
N PHE A 210 -25.44 0.14 17.45
CA PHE A 210 -26.70 -0.58 17.35
C PHE A 210 -26.57 -2.11 17.34
N PHE A 211 -25.39 -2.65 17.01
CA PHE A 211 -25.21 -4.08 16.79
C PHE A 211 -24.27 -4.74 17.79
N GLY A 212 -24.78 -5.71 18.51
CA GLY A 212 -24.02 -6.61 19.38
C GLY A 212 -23.27 -5.89 20.50
N ASN A 213 -22.19 -6.50 20.95
CA ASN A 213 -21.35 -5.98 22.02
C ASN A 213 -20.27 -5.02 21.53
N GLN A 214 -20.36 -4.48 20.32
CA GLN A 214 -19.33 -3.61 19.73
C GLN A 214 -19.17 -2.31 20.51
N MET A 215 -20.24 -1.81 21.16
CA MET A 215 -20.18 -0.63 22.05
C MET A 215 -19.49 -0.92 23.38
N GLU A 216 -19.39 -2.19 23.77
CA GLU A 216 -18.75 -2.53 25.03
C GLU A 216 -17.24 -2.20 24.96
N GLY A 217 -16.80 -1.28 25.79
CA GLY A 217 -15.42 -0.82 25.83
C GLY A 217 -15.07 0.36 24.90
N ILE A 218 -15.98 0.86 24.05
CA ILE A 218 -15.76 2.08 23.27
C ILE A 218 -15.82 3.29 24.20
N LYS A 219 -14.73 4.10 24.16
CA LYS A 219 -14.56 5.32 24.94
C LYS A 219 -14.56 6.58 24.07
N GLU A 220 -14.37 6.42 22.77
CA GLU A 220 -14.35 7.52 21.80
C GLU A 220 -15.79 7.99 21.52
N GLU A 221 -15.96 9.29 21.30
CA GLU A 221 -17.25 9.86 20.93
C GLU A 221 -17.68 9.41 19.54
N LEU A 222 -18.97 9.12 19.37
CA LEU A 222 -19.54 8.73 18.08
C LEU A 222 -19.60 9.94 17.13
N PHE A 223 -19.20 9.72 15.88
CA PHE A 223 -19.24 10.71 14.81
C PHE A 223 -19.68 10.06 13.48
N CYS A 224 -20.11 10.87 12.50
CA CYS A 224 -20.55 10.37 11.20
C CYS A 224 -19.38 9.72 10.45
N GLY A 225 -19.63 8.53 9.89
CA GLY A 225 -18.66 7.78 9.14
C GLY A 225 -19.13 7.39 7.75
N ALA A 226 -18.38 6.47 7.14
CA ALA A 226 -18.68 5.87 5.85
C ALA A 226 -19.01 4.37 6.01
N GLU A 227 -19.48 3.74 4.93
CA GLU A 227 -19.72 2.29 4.89
C GLU A 227 -18.54 1.62 4.18
N TYR A 228 -17.59 1.08 4.96
CA TYR A 228 -16.40 0.37 4.45
C TYR A 228 -16.28 -1.06 4.99
N ARG A 229 -17.33 -1.57 5.61
CA ARG A 229 -17.36 -2.96 6.12
C ARG A 229 -17.18 -3.96 4.98
N THR A 230 -16.41 -5.00 5.25
CA THR A 230 -16.43 -6.23 4.46
C THR A 230 -17.62 -7.12 4.87
N ASN A 231 -17.75 -8.26 4.22
CA ASN A 231 -18.75 -9.29 4.51
C ASN A 231 -18.10 -10.63 4.79
N GLU A 232 -18.88 -11.58 5.34
CA GLU A 232 -18.41 -12.88 5.74
C GLU A 232 -17.88 -13.73 4.58
N ILE A 233 -18.38 -13.54 3.34
CA ILE A 233 -17.92 -14.29 2.15
C ILE A 233 -16.47 -13.91 1.82
N GLN A 234 -16.18 -12.60 1.77
CA GLN A 234 -14.83 -12.10 1.51
C GLN A 234 -13.88 -12.47 2.66
N ALA A 235 -14.35 -12.37 3.90
CA ALA A 235 -13.56 -12.73 5.07
C ALA A 235 -13.20 -14.22 5.11
N ALA A 236 -14.12 -15.11 4.74
CA ALA A 236 -13.86 -16.55 4.64
C ALA A 236 -12.77 -16.84 3.59
N MET A 237 -12.85 -16.19 2.43
CA MET A 237 -11.81 -16.30 1.39
C MET A 237 -10.47 -15.75 1.89
N LEU A 238 -10.47 -14.60 2.56
CA LEU A 238 -9.26 -13.96 3.08
C LEU A 238 -8.53 -14.90 4.06
N ARG A 239 -9.24 -15.55 4.95
CA ARG A 239 -8.64 -16.46 5.93
C ARG A 239 -7.87 -17.61 5.29
N GLU A 240 -8.39 -18.19 4.21
CA GLU A 240 -7.67 -19.23 3.47
C GLU A 240 -6.46 -18.68 2.73
N GLN A 241 -6.56 -17.47 2.18
CA GLN A 241 -5.43 -16.78 1.53
C GLN A 241 -4.32 -16.43 2.55
N LEU A 242 -4.66 -15.95 3.75
CA LEU A 242 -3.69 -15.62 4.81
C LEU A 242 -2.85 -16.85 5.21
N LYS A 243 -3.42 -18.05 5.24
CA LYS A 243 -2.70 -19.28 5.52
C LYS A 243 -1.61 -19.61 4.49
N LYS A 244 -1.78 -19.16 3.25
CA LYS A 244 -0.87 -19.43 2.12
C LYS A 244 0.19 -18.38 1.94
N MET A 245 0.05 -17.19 2.57
CA MET A 245 0.85 -16.00 2.29
C MET A 245 2.36 -16.24 2.46
N ASP A 246 2.80 -16.80 3.57
CA ASP A 246 4.23 -17.01 3.83
C ASP A 246 4.84 -18.07 2.90
N ASP A 247 4.10 -19.10 2.53
CA ASP A 247 4.54 -20.10 1.56
C ASP A 247 4.66 -19.52 0.15
N ILE A 248 3.74 -18.64 -0.25
CA ILE A 248 3.83 -17.92 -1.52
C ILE A 248 5.08 -17.03 -1.53
N ILE A 249 5.29 -16.22 -0.49
CA ILE A 249 6.47 -15.35 -0.37
C ILE A 249 7.76 -16.18 -0.44
N LYS A 250 7.84 -17.28 0.28
CA LYS A 250 9.01 -18.16 0.28
C LYS A 250 9.29 -18.74 -1.12
N SER A 251 8.25 -19.17 -1.84
CA SER A 251 8.37 -19.70 -3.21
C SER A 251 8.94 -18.67 -4.17
N ILE A 252 8.31 -17.48 -4.25
CA ILE A 252 8.74 -16.43 -5.18
C ILE A 252 10.10 -15.83 -4.80
N ARG A 253 10.44 -15.76 -3.50
CA ARG A 253 11.76 -15.33 -3.04
C ARG A 253 12.86 -16.22 -3.55
N GLY A 254 12.70 -17.54 -3.48
CA GLY A 254 13.69 -18.48 -4.03
C GLY A 254 13.91 -18.30 -5.54
N ILE A 255 12.86 -17.94 -6.28
CA ILE A 255 12.95 -17.62 -7.71
C ILE A 255 13.69 -16.30 -7.93
N LYS A 256 13.31 -15.24 -7.20
CA LYS A 256 13.99 -13.94 -7.25
C LYS A 256 15.49 -14.08 -6.97
N GLU A 257 15.85 -14.79 -5.91
CA GLU A 257 17.27 -15.02 -5.54
C GLU A 257 18.06 -15.74 -6.64
N LYS A 258 17.48 -16.76 -7.28
CA LYS A 258 18.12 -17.48 -8.41
C LYS A 258 18.34 -16.55 -9.60
N ILE A 259 17.34 -15.74 -9.98
CA ILE A 259 17.45 -14.81 -11.10
C ILE A 259 18.50 -13.74 -10.78
N MET A 260 18.46 -13.14 -9.60
CA MET A 260 19.40 -12.10 -9.20
C MET A 260 20.84 -12.64 -9.14
N GLU A 261 21.06 -13.84 -8.60
CA GLU A 261 22.38 -14.47 -8.57
C GLU A 261 22.91 -14.76 -9.97
N ALA A 262 22.06 -15.21 -10.88
CA ALA A 262 22.45 -15.48 -12.27
C ALA A 262 22.80 -14.22 -13.07
N LEU A 263 22.19 -13.07 -12.73
CA LEU A 263 22.32 -11.80 -13.47
C LEU A 263 23.19 -10.74 -12.76
N LYS A 264 23.75 -11.01 -11.59
CA LYS A 264 24.47 -10.02 -10.77
C LYS A 264 25.70 -9.39 -11.44
N ASP A 265 26.37 -10.12 -12.33
CA ASP A 265 27.52 -9.63 -13.08
C ASP A 265 27.12 -8.93 -14.39
N ASP A 266 25.86 -9.10 -14.80
CA ASP A 266 25.33 -8.55 -16.03
C ASP A 266 24.57 -7.24 -15.81
N PHE A 267 23.89 -7.09 -14.67
CA PHE A 267 22.97 -5.98 -14.41
C PHE A 267 23.18 -5.35 -13.04
N LYS A 268 22.92 -4.04 -12.98
CA LYS A 268 22.78 -3.31 -11.72
C LYS A 268 21.32 -3.37 -11.29
N PHE A 269 21.07 -3.88 -10.08
CA PHE A 269 19.74 -3.92 -9.51
C PHE A 269 19.44 -2.63 -8.74
N VAL A 270 18.16 -2.26 -8.71
CA VAL A 270 17.67 -1.23 -7.79
C VAL A 270 17.96 -1.70 -6.36
N PRO A 271 18.60 -0.86 -5.51
CA PRO A 271 18.90 -1.24 -4.14
C PRO A 271 17.62 -1.39 -3.30
N SER A 272 17.69 -2.20 -2.25
CA SER A 272 16.58 -2.37 -1.31
C SER A 272 17.01 -1.95 0.09
N ASN A 273 16.11 -1.31 0.84
CA ASN A 273 16.35 -0.99 2.24
C ASN A 273 16.38 -2.23 3.15
N ASP A 274 15.75 -3.32 2.70
CA ASP A 274 15.87 -4.66 3.31
C ASP A 274 15.55 -5.73 2.26
N ILE A 275 16.58 -6.22 1.56
CA ILE A 275 16.44 -7.22 0.48
C ILE A 275 15.91 -8.56 1.00
N THR A 276 16.16 -8.89 2.27
CA THR A 276 15.71 -10.13 2.89
C THR A 276 14.25 -10.06 3.31
N GLY A 277 13.77 -8.85 3.55
CA GLY A 277 12.43 -8.55 4.01
C GLY A 277 11.46 -8.13 2.91
N ASP A 278 11.92 -7.75 1.71
CA ASP A 278 11.04 -7.33 0.63
C ASP A 278 10.02 -8.41 0.24
N LEU A 279 8.98 -8.06 -0.52
CA LEU A 279 7.94 -9.03 -0.87
C LEU A 279 8.39 -10.09 -1.88
N ALA A 280 9.53 -9.85 -2.54
CA ALA A 280 10.08 -10.66 -3.61
C ALA A 280 9.24 -10.77 -4.90
N THR A 281 8.15 -10.00 -5.01
CA THR A 281 7.27 -10.00 -6.20
C THR A 281 7.86 -9.27 -7.39
N THR A 282 8.97 -8.55 -7.22
CA THR A 282 9.56 -7.70 -8.26
C THR A 282 11.07 -7.76 -8.23
N ILE A 283 11.68 -7.79 -9.42
CA ILE A 283 13.08 -7.47 -9.65
C ILE A 283 13.13 -6.18 -10.46
N ALA A 284 13.96 -5.23 -10.08
CA ALA A 284 14.13 -3.98 -10.83
C ALA A 284 15.59 -3.79 -11.19
N PHE A 285 15.83 -3.46 -12.46
CA PHE A 285 17.13 -3.16 -13.05
C PHE A 285 17.30 -1.65 -13.18
N SER A 286 18.48 -1.15 -12.88
CA SER A 286 18.88 0.25 -13.06
C SER A 286 19.83 0.36 -14.25
N PHE A 287 19.55 1.28 -15.18
CA PHE A 287 20.36 1.58 -16.35
C PHE A 287 21.02 2.95 -16.24
N ASP A 288 22.05 3.20 -17.01
CA ASP A 288 22.74 4.49 -16.98
C ASP A 288 21.98 5.58 -17.76
N SER A 289 21.14 5.17 -18.72
CA SER A 289 20.30 6.07 -19.51
C SER A 289 18.88 5.55 -19.75
N GLU A 290 17.96 6.46 -20.05
CA GLU A 290 16.61 6.13 -20.47
C GLU A 290 16.62 5.33 -21.79
N GLU A 291 17.54 5.64 -22.73
CA GLU A 291 17.65 4.95 -23.99
C GLU A 291 17.98 3.47 -23.82
N GLU A 292 18.92 3.15 -22.94
CA GLU A 292 19.28 1.77 -22.60
C GLU A 292 18.12 1.04 -21.93
N ALA A 293 17.44 1.67 -20.97
CA ALA A 293 16.29 1.10 -20.29
C ALA A 293 15.16 0.77 -21.29
N ARG A 294 14.85 1.69 -22.20
CA ARG A 294 13.82 1.50 -23.22
C ARG A 294 14.21 0.43 -24.24
N SER A 295 15.46 0.41 -24.68
CA SER A 295 15.96 -0.62 -25.61
C SER A 295 15.84 -2.02 -24.99
N PHE A 296 16.22 -2.17 -23.72
CA PHE A 296 16.07 -3.43 -23.00
C PHE A 296 14.61 -3.84 -22.83
N ALA A 297 13.75 -2.91 -22.43
CA ALA A 297 12.34 -3.19 -22.22
C ALA A 297 11.61 -3.55 -23.55
N GLU A 298 11.96 -2.93 -24.67
CA GLU A 298 11.35 -3.25 -25.98
C GLU A 298 11.69 -4.68 -26.42
N LYS A 299 12.92 -5.13 -26.19
CA LYS A 299 13.35 -6.51 -26.47
C LYS A 299 12.66 -7.54 -25.53
N ASN A 300 12.15 -7.11 -24.36
CA ASN A 300 11.50 -7.94 -23.35
C ASN A 300 10.07 -7.47 -23.03
N LYS A 301 9.38 -6.86 -23.97
CA LYS A 301 8.10 -6.16 -23.76
C LYS A 301 6.96 -7.00 -23.16
N GLU A 302 7.03 -8.31 -23.25
CA GLU A 302 6.02 -9.20 -22.66
C GLU A 302 6.19 -9.38 -21.16
N THR A 303 7.40 -9.13 -20.64
CA THR A 303 7.76 -9.40 -19.23
C THR A 303 8.21 -8.16 -18.47
N CYS A 304 8.69 -7.14 -19.17
CA CYS A 304 9.30 -5.95 -18.59
C CYS A 304 8.41 -4.71 -18.74
N SER A 305 8.52 -3.81 -17.76
CA SER A 305 7.84 -2.51 -17.78
C SER A 305 8.75 -1.42 -17.22
N LEU A 306 8.61 -0.19 -17.75
CA LEU A 306 9.24 0.99 -17.16
C LEU A 306 8.27 1.63 -16.15
N PRO A 307 8.73 1.95 -14.93
CA PRO A 307 7.92 2.66 -13.95
C PRO A 307 7.36 3.97 -14.49
N ILE A 308 8.16 4.73 -15.25
CA ILE A 308 7.79 6.05 -15.81
C ILE A 308 6.55 5.98 -16.71
N ASP A 309 6.29 4.84 -17.37
CA ASP A 309 5.19 4.64 -18.31
C ASP A 309 3.92 4.08 -17.64
N THR A 310 3.95 3.81 -16.33
CA THR A 310 2.83 3.17 -15.62
C THR A 310 1.63 4.11 -15.35
N GLY A 311 1.67 5.34 -15.83
CA GLY A 311 0.58 6.31 -15.74
C GLY A 311 0.15 6.59 -14.30
N LYS A 312 -0.86 5.87 -13.83
CA LYS A 312 -1.47 6.04 -12.50
C LYS A 312 -0.53 5.92 -11.29
N HIS A 313 0.70 5.45 -11.46
CA HIS A 313 1.70 5.35 -10.39
C HIS A 313 2.67 6.54 -10.36
N VAL A 314 2.71 7.38 -11.38
CA VAL A 314 3.61 8.55 -11.44
C VAL A 314 2.82 9.82 -11.23
N TYR A 315 3.24 10.64 -10.27
CA TYR A 315 2.51 11.83 -9.82
C TYR A 315 2.07 12.78 -10.95
N LYS A 316 2.90 12.98 -11.97
CA LYS A 316 2.59 13.89 -13.10
C LYS A 316 1.32 13.51 -13.87
N HIS A 317 0.89 12.25 -13.76
CA HIS A 317 -0.32 11.74 -14.38
C HIS A 317 -1.54 11.73 -13.44
N TRP A 318 -1.41 12.19 -12.20
CA TRP A 318 -2.53 12.29 -11.26
C TRP A 318 -3.39 13.52 -11.55
N THR A 319 -4.07 13.49 -12.69
CA THR A 319 -4.84 14.62 -13.21
C THR A 319 -5.70 15.36 -12.17
N PRO A 320 -6.46 14.69 -11.27
CA PRO A 320 -7.24 15.40 -10.26
C PRO A 320 -6.39 16.19 -9.28
N ILE A 321 -5.23 15.68 -8.88
CA ILE A 321 -4.29 16.34 -7.96
C ILE A 321 -3.60 17.49 -8.68
N MET A 322 -3.00 17.23 -9.85
CA MET A 322 -2.27 18.21 -10.65
C MET A 322 -3.15 19.42 -11.04
N LYS A 323 -4.44 19.17 -11.31
CA LYS A 323 -5.43 20.21 -11.65
C LYS A 323 -6.15 20.79 -10.45
N LYS A 324 -5.77 20.42 -9.21
CA LYS A 324 -6.39 20.91 -7.96
C LYS A 324 -7.91 20.77 -7.98
N ARG A 325 -8.38 19.54 -8.31
CA ARG A 325 -9.80 19.21 -8.41
C ARG A 325 -10.14 18.01 -7.52
N GLY A 326 -10.32 18.27 -6.23
CA GLY A 326 -10.50 17.24 -5.20
C GLY A 326 -11.95 16.75 -5.04
N ALA A 327 -12.94 17.54 -5.46
CA ALA A 327 -14.34 17.14 -5.41
C ALA A 327 -15.16 17.80 -6.54
N TYR A 328 -16.32 17.19 -6.85
CA TYR A 328 -17.23 17.76 -7.86
C TYR A 328 -17.93 19.01 -7.33
N HIS A 329 -18.39 18.99 -6.07
CA HIS A 329 -19.03 20.16 -5.45
C HIS A 329 -17.95 21.15 -4.97
N PRO A 330 -18.00 22.45 -5.39
CA PRO A 330 -16.94 23.42 -5.12
C PRO A 330 -16.63 23.64 -3.64
N LEU A 331 -17.65 23.62 -2.78
CA LEU A 331 -17.49 23.81 -1.33
C LEU A 331 -16.97 22.56 -0.61
N MET A 332 -16.96 21.41 -1.28
CA MET A 332 -16.38 20.16 -0.76
C MET A 332 -14.98 19.89 -1.33
N ASP A 333 -14.47 20.75 -2.21
CA ASP A 333 -13.18 20.60 -2.84
C ASP A 333 -12.06 21.02 -1.88
N PRO A 334 -11.23 20.11 -1.36
CA PRO A 334 -10.19 20.44 -0.40
C PRO A 334 -9.22 21.52 -0.90
N PHE A 335 -8.95 21.55 -2.20
CA PHE A 335 -8.08 22.57 -2.80
C PHE A 335 -8.68 23.99 -2.79
N LYS A 336 -9.97 24.12 -2.45
CA LYS A 336 -10.70 25.40 -2.39
C LYS A 336 -11.22 25.74 -0.99
N MET A 337 -11.02 24.86 -0.01
CA MET A 337 -11.43 25.10 1.37
C MET A 337 -10.61 26.26 1.97
N GLU A 338 -11.25 27.15 2.73
CA GLU A 338 -10.55 28.28 3.37
C GLU A 338 -9.44 27.80 4.31
N ALA A 339 -9.63 26.68 5.02
CA ALA A 339 -8.61 26.10 5.89
C ALA A 339 -7.33 25.70 5.14
N ASN A 340 -7.43 25.38 3.84
CA ASN A 340 -6.32 24.91 3.01
C ASN A 340 -5.71 26.02 2.14
N LYS A 341 -6.28 27.22 2.13
CA LYS A 341 -5.93 28.31 1.21
C LYS A 341 -4.44 28.61 1.07
N ASN A 342 -3.70 28.53 2.18
CA ASN A 342 -2.29 28.92 2.22
C ASN A 342 -1.33 27.72 2.22
N ILE A 343 -1.84 26.49 2.11
CA ILE A 343 -1.05 25.26 2.23
C ILE A 343 -1.08 24.38 0.97
N VAL A 344 -1.83 24.76 -0.05
CA VAL A 344 -1.88 24.02 -1.33
C VAL A 344 -0.61 24.28 -2.11
N PRO A 345 0.19 23.23 -2.41
CA PRO A 345 1.40 23.37 -3.22
C PRO A 345 1.10 23.84 -4.65
N ASP A 346 2.08 24.39 -5.30
CA ASP A 346 2.04 24.58 -6.74
C ASP A 346 2.51 23.29 -7.43
N TYR A 347 1.55 22.47 -7.87
CA TYR A 347 1.86 21.20 -8.52
C TYR A 347 2.29 21.44 -9.97
N GLN A 348 3.53 21.03 -10.28
CA GLN A 348 4.11 21.09 -11.63
C GLN A 348 4.51 19.68 -12.08
N GLU A 349 4.45 19.42 -13.40
CA GLU A 349 4.75 18.10 -13.96
C GLU A 349 6.22 17.67 -13.74
N ASP A 350 7.12 18.63 -13.55
CA ASP A 350 8.56 18.44 -13.33
C ASP A 350 9.03 18.72 -11.89
N MET A 351 8.10 18.82 -10.93
CA MET A 351 8.41 19.20 -9.54
C MET A 351 9.23 18.14 -8.76
N CYS A 352 9.32 16.91 -9.26
CA CYS A 352 10.12 15.83 -8.71
C CYS A 352 11.09 15.27 -9.76
N PRO A 353 12.13 16.04 -10.17
CA PRO A 353 13.02 15.69 -11.27
C PRO A 353 13.88 14.43 -10.98
N LYS A 354 14.33 14.25 -9.73
CA LYS A 354 15.07 13.03 -9.32
C LYS A 354 14.22 11.78 -9.54
N THR A 355 12.97 11.81 -9.12
CA THR A 355 12.03 10.71 -9.33
C THR A 355 11.84 10.40 -10.81
N LEU A 356 11.61 11.42 -11.65
CA LEU A 356 11.40 11.21 -13.09
C LEU A 356 12.63 10.61 -13.76
N ASP A 357 13.82 11.06 -13.40
CA ASP A 357 15.08 10.51 -13.92
C ASP A 357 15.26 9.05 -13.50
N LEU A 358 15.09 8.72 -12.21
CA LEU A 358 15.19 7.34 -11.71
C LEU A 358 14.19 6.40 -12.39
N LEU A 359 12.93 6.82 -12.51
CA LEU A 359 11.87 5.99 -13.11
C LEU A 359 12.08 5.77 -14.61
N SER A 360 12.66 6.73 -15.33
CA SER A 360 12.95 6.60 -16.77
C SER A 360 14.11 5.64 -17.04
N LYS A 361 15.03 5.46 -16.08
CA LYS A 361 16.21 4.59 -16.15
C LYS A 361 16.00 3.23 -15.48
N THR A 362 14.79 2.95 -15.01
CA THR A 362 14.45 1.70 -14.33
C THR A 362 13.58 0.82 -15.21
N VAL A 363 13.86 -0.48 -15.22
CA VAL A 363 12.99 -1.51 -15.78
C VAL A 363 12.69 -2.52 -14.69
N TYR A 364 11.43 -2.87 -14.50
CA TYR A 364 11.03 -3.89 -13.53
C TYR A 364 10.28 -5.05 -14.19
N ILE A 365 10.40 -6.20 -13.56
CA ILE A 365 9.72 -7.43 -13.90
C ILE A 365 9.02 -8.00 -12.67
N GLY A 366 7.87 -8.62 -12.89
CA GLY A 366 7.18 -9.37 -11.85
C GLY A 366 7.80 -10.75 -11.66
N THR A 367 8.08 -11.13 -10.44
CA THR A 367 8.39 -12.51 -10.07
C THR A 367 7.12 -13.28 -9.72
N TYR A 368 7.03 -14.50 -10.17
CA TYR A 368 5.90 -15.41 -9.93
C TYR A 368 6.40 -16.85 -9.84
N ASP A 369 5.52 -17.81 -9.65
CA ASP A 369 5.91 -19.23 -9.67
C ASP A 369 6.44 -19.61 -11.06
N MET A 370 7.72 -19.93 -11.13
CA MET A 370 8.45 -20.32 -12.35
C MET A 370 9.09 -21.68 -12.16
N THR A 371 9.13 -22.50 -13.23
CA THR A 371 9.96 -23.71 -13.26
C THR A 371 11.44 -23.35 -13.45
N GLU A 372 12.32 -24.29 -13.23
CA GLU A 372 13.77 -24.10 -13.45
C GLU A 372 14.07 -23.73 -14.93
N GLU A 373 13.34 -24.35 -15.86
CA GLU A 373 13.47 -24.07 -17.29
C GLU A 373 13.03 -22.63 -17.60
N GLN A 374 11.91 -22.15 -17.02
CA GLN A 374 11.43 -20.79 -17.19
C GLN A 374 12.39 -19.75 -16.60
N VAL A 375 13.02 -20.06 -15.46
CA VAL A 375 14.07 -19.21 -14.86
C VAL A 375 15.29 -19.12 -15.78
N ALA A 376 15.75 -20.26 -16.33
CA ALA A 376 16.90 -20.30 -17.24
C ALA A 376 16.63 -19.54 -18.55
N GLU A 377 15.46 -19.75 -19.16
CA GLU A 377 15.00 -19.02 -20.35
C GLU A 377 14.93 -17.51 -20.09
N PHE A 378 14.35 -17.11 -18.96
CA PHE A 378 14.23 -15.70 -18.59
C PHE A 378 15.63 -15.04 -18.44
N VAL A 379 16.56 -15.71 -17.77
CA VAL A 379 17.95 -15.22 -17.58
C VAL A 379 18.65 -15.05 -18.94
N GLU A 380 18.49 -16.00 -19.86
CA GLU A 380 19.10 -15.91 -21.21
C GLU A 380 18.48 -14.76 -22.01
N ASN A 381 17.17 -14.62 -21.99
CA ASN A 381 16.47 -13.51 -22.66
C ASN A 381 16.95 -12.13 -22.16
N CYS A 382 17.18 -11.99 -20.85
CA CYS A 382 17.77 -10.77 -20.27
C CYS A 382 19.18 -10.50 -20.81
N ARG A 383 20.04 -11.52 -20.90
CA ARG A 383 21.39 -11.39 -21.44
C ARG A 383 21.41 -11.03 -22.93
N GLU A 384 20.53 -11.64 -23.71
CA GLU A 384 20.40 -11.33 -25.13
C GLU A 384 19.92 -9.91 -25.35
N ALA A 385 18.97 -9.45 -24.56
CA ALA A 385 18.43 -8.09 -24.65
C ALA A 385 19.46 -7.00 -24.29
N LYS A 386 20.45 -7.33 -23.46
CA LYS A 386 21.54 -6.41 -23.12
C LYS A 386 22.54 -6.22 -24.26
N LYS A 387 22.68 -7.20 -25.17
CA LYS A 387 23.52 -7.10 -26.38
C LYS A 387 22.91 -6.16 -27.42
#